data_73d51cf4d1c26a35f032c71ff3aa021f
#
_entry.id   73d51cf4d1c26a35f032c71ff3aa021f
#
_cell.length_a   1.000
_cell.length_b   1.000
_cell.length_c   1.000
_cell.angle_alpha   90.00
_cell.angle_beta   90.00
_cell.angle_gamma   90.00
#
_symmetry.space_group_name_H-M   'P 1'
#
loop_
_entity.id
_entity.type
_entity.pdbx_description
1 polymer ?
#
loop_
_entity_poly.entity_id
_entity_poly.type
_entity_poly.pdbx_seq_one_letter_code
_entity_poly.pdbx_strand_id
1 'polypeptide(L)'
;VILGQDPYHNNGQAHGLSFSVQKGVDIPPSLVNIYQELHDDLGCTIPNHGCLTKWAEQGVLMLNTVLTVRAHQANSHRGIGWEEFTDAAILALNSQDRPIVFILWGSSAQKKKRMLNNPKHLILEAPHPSPLSAYRGFFGSRPFSQTNAFLEKNGIEPIDWQID
;
A
#
# COMPACT_ATOMS: atom_id res chain seq x y z
N VAL A 1 4.54 -1.51 -5.48
CA VAL A 1 4.86 -1.29 -4.05
C VAL A 1 3.84 -0.34 -3.45
N ILE A 2 3.23 -0.74 -2.35
CA ILE A 2 2.33 0.11 -1.58
C ILE A 2 2.97 0.32 -0.21
N LEU A 3 3.26 1.57 0.16
CA LEU A 3 3.89 1.88 1.44
C LEU A 3 2.82 2.21 2.49
N GLY A 4 2.89 1.52 3.62
CA GLY A 4 2.14 1.84 4.83
C GLY A 4 3.06 2.47 5.87
N GLN A 5 2.51 2.84 7.03
CA GLN A 5 3.26 3.51 8.09
C GLN A 5 3.77 2.52 9.13
N ASP A 6 2.89 1.93 9.92
CA ASP A 6 3.21 0.91 10.90
C ASP A 6 2.08 -0.15 10.96
N PRO A 7 2.34 -1.30 11.60
CA PRO A 7 1.32 -2.36 11.68
C PRO A 7 0.10 -1.91 12.51
N TYR A 8 -1.03 -2.57 12.27
CA TYR A 8 -2.18 -2.43 13.17
C TYR A 8 -1.79 -2.85 14.59
N HIS A 9 -2.25 -2.09 15.58
CA HIS A 9 -1.78 -2.24 16.95
C HIS A 9 -2.73 -3.03 17.87
N ASN A 10 -3.91 -3.42 17.38
CA ASN A 10 -4.79 -4.29 18.15
C ASN A 10 -4.43 -5.76 17.93
N ASN A 11 -4.67 -6.58 18.96
CA ASN A 11 -4.32 -7.99 18.92
C ASN A 11 -4.97 -8.70 17.72
N GLY A 12 -4.19 -9.49 17.01
CA GLY A 12 -4.67 -10.33 15.91
C GLY A 12 -4.94 -9.60 14.60
N GLN A 13 -4.64 -8.32 14.46
CA GLN A 13 -4.88 -7.57 13.24
C GLN A 13 -3.74 -7.71 12.22
N ALA A 14 -2.52 -7.31 12.58
CA ALA A 14 -1.38 -7.30 11.67
C ALA A 14 -0.91 -8.72 11.32
N HIS A 15 -0.58 -8.97 10.06
CA HIS A 15 -0.03 -10.25 9.62
C HIS A 15 1.06 -10.10 8.54
N GLY A 16 1.77 -8.99 8.54
CA GLY A 16 2.96 -8.79 7.70
C GLY A 16 2.75 -8.06 6.39
N LEU A 17 1.51 -7.73 6.03
CA LEU A 17 1.18 -6.97 4.82
C LEU A 17 0.51 -5.66 5.24
N SER A 18 1.03 -4.52 4.75
CA SER A 18 0.42 -3.23 5.08
C SER A 18 -1.05 -3.19 4.65
N PHE A 19 -1.89 -2.56 5.45
CA PHE A 19 -3.34 -2.43 5.27
C PHE A 19 -4.15 -3.72 5.40
N SER A 20 -3.52 -4.89 5.29
CA SER A 20 -4.18 -6.20 5.30
C SER A 20 -4.46 -6.70 6.71
N VAL A 21 -5.56 -7.44 6.86
CA VAL A 21 -5.87 -8.24 8.05
C VAL A 21 -6.23 -9.65 7.63
N GLN A 22 -6.17 -10.60 8.56
CA GLN A 22 -6.57 -11.98 8.27
C GLN A 22 -8.10 -12.08 8.11
N LYS A 23 -8.55 -13.13 7.42
CA LYS A 23 -9.97 -13.45 7.35
C LYS A 23 -10.54 -13.64 8.77
N GLY A 24 -11.76 -13.15 9.00
CA GLY A 24 -12.38 -13.20 10.30
C GLY A 24 -12.12 -11.99 11.19
N VAL A 25 -11.19 -11.11 10.79
CA VAL A 25 -10.92 -9.85 11.46
C VAL A 25 -11.70 -8.74 10.76
N ASP A 26 -12.28 -7.82 11.53
CA ASP A 26 -13.01 -6.68 10.96
C ASP A 26 -12.13 -5.88 10.00
N ILE A 27 -12.70 -5.48 8.87
CA ILE A 27 -11.98 -4.70 7.87
C ILE A 27 -11.70 -3.30 8.43
N PRO A 28 -10.43 -2.90 8.56
CA PRO A 28 -10.10 -1.58 9.09
C PRO A 28 -10.64 -0.44 8.21
N PRO A 29 -10.91 0.73 8.78
CA PRO A 29 -11.52 1.86 8.04
C PRO A 29 -10.74 2.28 6.79
N SER A 30 -9.41 2.32 6.85
CA SER A 30 -8.61 2.65 5.68
C SER A 30 -8.78 1.63 4.56
N LEU A 31 -8.88 0.33 4.90
CA LEU A 31 -9.07 -0.73 3.91
C LEU A 31 -10.49 -0.69 3.32
N VAL A 32 -11.48 -0.33 4.11
CA VAL A 32 -12.84 -0.09 3.59
C VAL A 32 -12.77 0.95 2.47
N ASN A 33 -12.05 2.03 2.67
CA ASN A 33 -11.90 3.10 1.68
C ASN A 33 -11.07 2.65 0.47
N ILE A 34 -10.04 1.85 0.67
CA ILE A 34 -9.28 1.23 -0.43
C ILE A 34 -10.20 0.38 -1.29
N TYR A 35 -11.05 -0.42 -0.69
CA TYR A 35 -12.01 -1.25 -1.43
C TYR A 35 -13.06 -0.42 -2.15
N GLN A 36 -13.50 0.69 -1.57
CA GLN A 36 -14.43 1.60 -2.25
C GLN A 36 -13.78 2.21 -3.49
N GLU A 37 -12.54 2.65 -3.39
CA GLU A 37 -11.81 3.17 -4.55
C GLU A 37 -11.60 2.09 -5.61
N LEU A 38 -11.30 0.87 -5.20
CA LEU A 38 -11.14 -0.27 -6.10
C LEU A 38 -12.44 -0.53 -6.87
N HIS A 39 -13.58 -0.48 -6.19
CA HIS A 39 -14.90 -0.61 -6.81
C HIS A 39 -15.15 0.52 -7.82
N ASP A 40 -14.89 1.76 -7.43
CA ASP A 40 -15.13 2.93 -8.30
C ASP A 40 -14.16 2.99 -9.48
N ASP A 41 -12.92 2.55 -9.29
CA ASP A 41 -11.88 2.58 -10.33
C ASP A 41 -12.04 1.46 -11.35
N LEU A 42 -12.23 0.22 -10.90
CA LEU A 42 -12.22 -0.96 -11.76
C LEU A 42 -13.54 -1.73 -11.80
N GLY A 43 -14.54 -1.33 -11.04
CA GLY A 43 -15.81 -2.05 -10.95
C GLY A 43 -15.71 -3.37 -10.18
N CYS A 44 -14.67 -3.58 -9.39
CA CYS A 44 -14.52 -4.78 -8.57
C CYS A 44 -15.63 -4.88 -7.53
N THR A 45 -16.04 -6.10 -7.22
CA THR A 45 -16.96 -6.36 -6.10
C THR A 45 -16.23 -6.08 -4.79
N ILE A 46 -16.90 -5.42 -3.85
CA ILE A 46 -16.32 -5.13 -2.53
C ILE A 46 -16.20 -6.44 -1.75
N PRO A 47 -15.00 -6.83 -1.33
CA PRO A 47 -14.79 -8.08 -0.59
C PRO A 47 -15.43 -8.06 0.78
N ASN A 48 -15.70 -9.24 1.32
CA ASN A 48 -16.26 -9.39 2.66
C ASN A 48 -15.21 -9.69 3.74
N HIS A 49 -13.94 -9.61 3.40
CA HIS A 49 -12.80 -9.78 4.31
C HIS A 49 -11.65 -8.88 3.91
N GLY A 50 -10.68 -8.70 4.80
CA GLY A 50 -9.55 -7.78 4.60
C GLY A 50 -8.21 -8.45 4.29
N CYS A 51 -8.19 -9.71 3.86
CA CYS A 51 -6.94 -10.40 3.56
C CYS A 51 -6.47 -10.11 2.13
N LEU A 52 -5.33 -9.42 2.00
CA LEU A 52 -4.76 -8.99 0.73
C LEU A 52 -3.67 -9.93 0.18
N THR A 53 -3.61 -11.15 0.70
CA THR A 53 -2.59 -12.14 0.28
C THR A 53 -2.59 -12.36 -1.24
N LYS A 54 -3.74 -12.34 -1.89
CA LYS A 54 -3.84 -12.48 -3.34
C LYS A 54 -3.05 -11.40 -4.10
N TRP A 55 -3.03 -10.18 -3.59
CA TRP A 55 -2.21 -9.12 -4.18
C TRP A 55 -0.71 -9.42 -4.01
N ALA A 56 -0.31 -9.84 -2.81
CA ALA A 56 1.09 -10.18 -2.53
C ALA A 56 1.59 -11.32 -3.42
N GLU A 57 0.76 -12.32 -3.67
CA GLU A 57 1.10 -13.46 -4.53
C GLU A 57 1.37 -13.04 -5.98
N GLN A 58 0.85 -11.91 -6.41
CA GLN A 58 1.03 -11.36 -7.75
C GLN A 58 2.19 -10.37 -7.84
N GLY A 59 2.92 -10.16 -6.77
CA GLY A 59 4.07 -9.25 -6.75
C GLY A 59 3.78 -7.86 -6.22
N VAL A 60 2.66 -7.65 -5.52
CA VAL A 60 2.41 -6.38 -4.82
C VAL A 60 3.10 -6.44 -3.46
N LEU A 61 4.16 -5.66 -3.29
CA LEU A 61 4.85 -5.53 -2.01
C LEU A 61 4.12 -4.48 -1.16
N MET A 62 3.50 -4.94 -0.07
CA MET A 62 2.82 -4.08 0.90
C MET A 62 3.71 -3.94 2.13
N LEU A 63 4.52 -2.89 2.14
CA LEU A 63 5.57 -2.67 3.12
C LEU A 63 5.20 -1.52 4.06
N ASN A 64 5.23 -1.77 5.37
CA ASN A 64 5.20 -0.70 6.36
C ASN A 64 6.62 -0.14 6.55
N THR A 65 6.74 1.16 6.78
CA THR A 65 8.05 1.78 7.03
C THR A 65 8.59 1.45 8.41
N VAL A 66 7.70 1.13 9.35
CA VAL A 66 8.01 0.60 10.68
C VAL A 66 7.35 -0.78 10.77
N LEU A 67 8.11 -1.82 11.13
CA LEU A 67 7.64 -3.20 11.02
C LEU A 67 7.10 -3.80 12.32
N THR A 68 7.22 -3.10 13.43
CA THR A 68 6.66 -3.53 14.72
C THR A 68 5.92 -2.38 15.37
N VAL A 69 5.08 -2.73 16.33
CA VAL A 69 4.29 -1.77 17.10
C VAL A 69 4.01 -2.38 18.46
N ARG A 70 3.96 -1.54 19.50
CA ARG A 70 3.50 -1.96 20.81
C ARG A 70 1.99 -2.09 20.78
N ALA A 71 1.44 -3.15 21.39
CA ALA A 71 -0.01 -3.39 21.43
C ALA A 71 -0.75 -2.14 21.93
N HIS A 72 -1.82 -1.77 21.22
CA HIS A 72 -2.69 -0.64 21.52
C HIS A 72 -2.03 0.75 21.47
N GLN A 73 -0.81 0.87 20.89
CA GLN A 73 -0.07 2.13 20.85
C GLN A 73 0.45 2.42 19.43
N ALA A 74 -0.39 3.06 18.62
CA ALA A 74 -0.01 3.44 17.27
C ALA A 74 1.27 4.27 17.27
N ASN A 75 2.14 4.05 16.29
CA ASN A 75 3.43 4.73 16.11
C ASN A 75 4.42 4.55 17.27
N SER A 76 4.18 3.58 18.17
CA SER A 76 5.02 3.42 19.37
C SER A 76 6.46 3.02 19.08
N HIS A 77 6.74 2.38 17.94
CA HIS A 77 8.10 2.01 17.54
C HIS A 77 8.68 2.91 16.45
N ARG A 78 8.06 4.05 16.23
CA ARG A 78 8.61 5.07 15.33
C ARG A 78 9.97 5.56 15.88
N GLY A 79 10.97 5.62 15.00
CA GLY A 79 12.29 6.14 15.36
C GLY A 79 13.20 5.17 16.12
N ILE A 80 12.83 3.88 16.25
CA ILE A 80 13.68 2.90 16.94
C ILE A 80 14.68 2.19 16.02
N GLY A 81 14.67 2.51 14.70
CA GLY A 81 15.63 1.96 13.73
C GLY A 81 15.03 1.22 12.54
N TRP A 82 13.73 0.92 12.54
CA TRP A 82 13.09 0.25 11.41
C TRP A 82 13.18 1.06 10.12
N GLU A 83 13.10 2.38 10.21
CA GLU A 83 13.12 3.26 9.05
C GLU A 83 14.39 3.14 8.24
N GLU A 84 15.54 2.95 8.87
CA GLU A 84 16.81 2.72 8.19
C GLU A 84 16.77 1.44 7.35
N PHE A 85 16.22 0.38 7.91
CA PHE A 85 16.07 -0.89 7.21
C PHE A 85 15.09 -0.78 6.03
N THR A 86 13.92 -0.21 6.24
CA THR A 86 12.91 -0.07 5.20
C THR A 86 13.32 0.92 4.12
N ASP A 87 14.03 2.00 4.48
CA ASP A 87 14.63 2.91 3.49
C ASP A 87 15.64 2.18 2.61
N ALA A 88 16.46 1.30 3.18
CA ALA A 88 17.39 0.49 2.40
C ALA A 88 16.64 -0.44 1.42
N ALA A 89 15.52 -1.02 1.83
CA ALA A 89 14.69 -1.83 0.95
C ALA A 89 14.10 -0.99 -0.20
N ILE A 90 13.62 0.21 0.09
CA ILE A 90 13.08 1.12 -0.92
C ILE A 90 14.17 1.54 -1.93
N LEU A 91 15.37 1.85 -1.45
CA LEU A 91 16.50 2.20 -2.31
C LEU A 91 16.91 1.01 -3.20
N ALA A 92 16.89 -0.20 -2.67
CA ALA A 92 17.18 -1.40 -3.46
C ALA A 92 16.14 -1.60 -4.57
N LEU A 93 14.87 -1.38 -4.28
CA LEU A 93 13.80 -1.43 -5.29
C LEU A 93 13.97 -0.35 -6.34
N ASN A 94 14.31 0.88 -5.94
CA ASN A 94 14.55 1.98 -6.87
C ASN A 94 15.68 1.66 -7.84
N SER A 95 16.67 0.89 -7.42
CA SER A 95 17.84 0.55 -8.23
C SER A 95 17.57 -0.56 -9.26
N GLN A 96 16.40 -1.18 -9.25
CA GLN A 96 16.06 -2.25 -10.20
C GLN A 96 15.91 -1.72 -11.62
N ASP A 97 16.34 -2.49 -12.60
CA ASP A 97 16.16 -2.14 -14.00
C ASP A 97 14.74 -2.34 -14.50
N ARG A 98 14.00 -3.27 -13.89
CA ARG A 98 12.60 -3.51 -14.26
C ARG A 98 11.71 -2.38 -13.78
N PRO A 99 10.69 -1.98 -14.55
CA PRO A 99 9.74 -0.96 -14.14
C PRO A 99 8.93 -1.39 -12.91
N ILE A 100 8.81 -0.49 -11.93
CA ILE A 100 8.06 -0.71 -10.68
C ILE A 100 7.11 0.46 -10.49
N VAL A 101 5.90 0.19 -9.98
CA VAL A 101 4.96 1.23 -9.55
C VAL A 101 5.07 1.39 -8.04
N PHE A 102 5.28 2.62 -7.59
CA PHE A 102 5.28 2.99 -6.18
C PHE A 102 4.01 3.79 -5.89
N ILE A 103 3.18 3.27 -5.00
CA ILE A 103 1.93 3.92 -4.60
C ILE A 103 2.15 4.52 -3.21
N LEU A 104 2.11 5.84 -3.13
CA LEU A 104 2.44 6.61 -1.94
C LEU A 104 1.19 7.33 -1.43
N TRP A 105 0.56 6.78 -0.41
CA TRP A 105 -0.64 7.35 0.20
C TRP A 105 -0.29 8.08 1.49
N GLY A 106 -0.55 9.38 1.49
CA GLY A 106 -0.33 10.25 2.64
C GLY A 106 1.07 10.82 2.72
N SER A 107 1.25 11.80 3.59
CA SER A 107 2.50 12.57 3.69
C SER A 107 3.70 11.72 4.13
N SER A 108 3.50 10.75 5.02
CA SER A 108 4.58 9.88 5.49
C SER A 108 5.17 9.04 4.36
N ALA A 109 4.31 8.44 3.52
CA ALA A 109 4.76 7.69 2.36
C ALA A 109 5.38 8.61 1.30
N GLN A 110 4.78 9.78 1.07
CA GLN A 110 5.25 10.74 0.06
C GLN A 110 6.64 11.31 0.38
N LYS A 111 7.04 11.34 1.64
CA LYS A 111 8.41 11.72 2.03
C LYS A 111 9.46 10.78 1.44
N LYS A 112 9.11 9.55 1.11
CA LYS A 112 10.02 8.58 0.50
C LYS A 112 10.26 8.84 -0.99
N LYS A 113 9.47 9.70 -1.63
CA LYS A 113 9.62 10.06 -3.04
C LYS A 113 11.02 10.57 -3.37
N ARG A 114 11.69 11.23 -2.43
CA ARG A 114 13.07 11.73 -2.61
C ARG A 114 14.07 10.62 -2.93
N MET A 115 13.76 9.36 -2.57
CA MET A 115 14.60 8.20 -2.84
C MET A 115 14.27 7.53 -4.17
N LEU A 116 13.19 7.95 -4.84
CA LEU A 116 12.65 7.30 -6.03
C LEU A 116 12.98 8.15 -7.27
N ASN A 117 14.23 8.12 -7.67
CA ASN A 117 14.75 8.95 -8.76
C ASN A 117 14.97 8.20 -10.07
N ASN A 118 14.61 6.92 -10.14
CA ASN A 118 14.78 6.11 -11.33
C ASN A 118 13.61 6.37 -12.31
N PRO A 119 13.88 6.92 -13.52
CA PRO A 119 12.82 7.28 -14.46
C PRO A 119 12.05 6.08 -15.04
N LYS A 120 12.53 4.85 -14.84
CA LYS A 120 11.84 3.65 -15.27
C LYS A 120 10.58 3.36 -14.44
N HIS A 121 10.49 3.92 -13.23
CA HIS A 121 9.41 3.66 -12.30
C HIS A 121 8.29 4.69 -12.42
N LEU A 122 7.07 4.27 -12.07
CA LEU A 122 5.93 5.16 -11.94
C LEU A 122 5.66 5.42 -10.45
N ILE A 123 5.47 6.69 -10.09
CA ILE A 123 5.11 7.09 -8.74
C ILE A 123 3.70 7.65 -8.78
N LEU A 124 2.80 7.03 -8.01
CA LEU A 124 1.42 7.48 -7.85
C LEU A 124 1.25 8.00 -6.43
N GLU A 125 0.77 9.23 -6.30
CA GLU A 125 0.57 9.88 -5.02
C GLU A 125 -0.89 10.24 -4.81
N ALA A 126 -1.37 10.11 -3.58
CA ALA A 126 -2.70 10.55 -3.17
C ALA A 126 -2.71 10.78 -1.66
N PRO A 127 -3.71 11.50 -1.13
CA PRO A 127 -3.94 11.54 0.30
C PRO A 127 -4.15 10.12 0.85
N HIS A 128 -3.93 9.95 2.16
CA HIS A 128 -4.09 8.66 2.82
C HIS A 128 -5.55 8.17 2.75
N PRO A 129 -5.80 6.86 2.62
CA PRO A 129 -7.17 6.31 2.58
C PRO A 129 -7.91 6.36 3.92
N SER A 130 -7.29 6.83 4.99
CA SER A 130 -7.95 7.05 6.28
C SER A 130 -9.22 7.90 6.10
N PRO A 131 -10.30 7.63 6.88
CA PRO A 131 -11.49 8.50 6.87
C PRO A 131 -11.19 9.99 7.11
N LEU A 132 -10.07 10.30 7.76
CA LEU A 132 -9.66 11.68 8.02
C LEU A 132 -9.20 12.43 6.77
N SER A 133 -8.80 11.74 5.71
CA SER A 133 -8.19 12.35 4.54
C SER A 133 -8.67 11.81 3.19
N ALA A 134 -9.42 10.71 3.16
CA ALA A 134 -9.81 10.05 1.92
C ALA A 134 -10.61 10.96 0.98
N TYR A 135 -11.45 11.84 1.52
CA TYR A 135 -12.26 12.76 0.72
C TYR A 135 -11.47 13.95 0.16
N ARG A 136 -10.19 14.07 0.51
CA ARG A 136 -9.32 15.16 0.03
C ARG A 136 -8.56 14.81 -1.24
N GLY A 137 -8.89 13.69 -1.89
CA GLY A 137 -8.27 13.30 -3.15
C GLY A 137 -7.82 11.84 -3.24
N PHE A 138 -7.99 11.02 -2.19
CA PHE A 138 -7.80 9.59 -2.29
C PHE A 138 -8.89 8.99 -3.18
N PHE A 139 -10.15 9.28 -2.89
CA PHE A 139 -11.25 8.88 -3.75
C PHE A 139 -11.14 9.59 -5.09
N GLY A 140 -11.19 8.84 -6.18
CA GLY A 140 -11.03 9.36 -7.53
C GLY A 140 -9.58 9.39 -8.02
N SER A 141 -8.60 8.98 -7.20
CA SER A 141 -7.18 8.94 -7.61
C SER A 141 -6.87 7.81 -8.60
N ARG A 142 -7.70 6.77 -8.65
CA ARG A 142 -7.61 5.67 -9.63
C ARG A 142 -6.24 4.98 -9.69
N PRO A 143 -5.66 4.58 -8.56
CA PRO A 143 -4.31 4.02 -8.57
C PRO A 143 -4.24 2.64 -9.20
N PHE A 144 -5.31 1.87 -9.14
CA PHE A 144 -5.32 0.48 -9.62
C PHE A 144 -5.32 0.41 -11.14
N SER A 145 -6.15 1.20 -11.81
CA SER A 145 -6.18 1.26 -13.26
C SER A 145 -4.91 1.88 -13.83
N GLN A 146 -4.39 2.91 -13.19
CA GLN A 146 -3.13 3.54 -13.61
C GLN A 146 -1.94 2.58 -13.46
N THR A 147 -1.91 1.79 -12.39
CA THR A 147 -0.89 0.76 -12.20
C THR A 147 -0.94 -0.26 -13.33
N ASN A 148 -2.12 -0.78 -13.64
CA ASN A 148 -2.26 -1.79 -14.68
C ASN A 148 -1.93 -1.23 -16.07
N ALA A 149 -2.32 0.00 -16.36
CA ALA A 149 -1.97 0.64 -17.64
C ALA A 149 -0.45 0.76 -17.81
N PHE A 150 0.26 1.14 -16.74
CA PHE A 150 1.71 1.24 -16.77
C PHE A 150 2.38 -0.14 -16.93
N LEU A 151 1.88 -1.16 -16.23
CA LEU A 151 2.42 -2.51 -16.34
C LEU A 151 2.26 -3.05 -17.76
N GLU A 152 1.06 -2.92 -18.34
CA GLU A 152 0.79 -3.34 -19.71
C GLU A 152 1.69 -2.62 -20.72
N LYS A 153 1.86 -1.32 -20.57
CA LYS A 153 2.73 -0.52 -21.43
C LYS A 153 4.17 -1.03 -21.42
N ASN A 154 4.61 -1.61 -20.32
CA ASN A 154 5.98 -2.12 -20.15
C ASN A 154 6.05 -3.64 -20.37
N GLY A 155 5.02 -4.26 -20.91
CA GLY A 155 5.02 -5.70 -21.21
C GLY A 155 4.94 -6.59 -19.97
N ILE A 156 4.48 -6.05 -18.87
CA ILE A 156 4.32 -6.77 -17.59
C ILE A 156 2.85 -7.11 -17.41
N GLU A 157 2.57 -8.33 -16.92
CA GLU A 157 1.22 -8.77 -16.65
C GLU A 157 0.54 -7.85 -15.63
N PRO A 158 -0.67 -7.35 -15.90
CA PRO A 158 -1.39 -6.51 -14.95
C PRO A 158 -1.80 -7.30 -13.71
N ILE A 159 -2.08 -6.58 -12.63
CA ILE A 159 -2.54 -7.17 -11.37
C ILE A 159 -4.04 -7.42 -11.46
N ASP A 160 -4.48 -8.61 -11.06
CA ASP A 160 -5.88 -8.89 -10.78
C ASP A 160 -6.19 -8.41 -9.37
N TRP A 161 -6.78 -7.23 -9.28
CA TRP A 161 -7.03 -6.56 -8.00
C TRP A 161 -8.24 -7.11 -7.25
N GLN A 162 -9.08 -7.92 -7.89
CA GLN A 162 -10.27 -8.47 -7.24
C GLN A 162 -9.87 -9.43 -6.11
N ILE A 163 -10.33 -9.17 -4.92
CA ILE A 163 -10.20 -10.05 -3.75
C ILE A 163 -11.48 -10.88 -3.65
N ASP A 164 -11.34 -12.19 -3.63
CA ASP A 164 -12.45 -13.14 -3.57
C ASP A 164 -12.85 -13.48 -2.14
#